data_2731afccb24dbf80b2d1789a358aeb5f
#
_entry.id   2731afccb24dbf80b2d1789a358aeb5f
#
_cell.length_a   1.000
_cell.length_b   1.000
_cell.length_c   1.000
_cell.angle_alpha   90.00
_cell.angle_beta   90.00
_cell.angle_gamma   90.00
#
_symmetry.space_group_name_H-M   'P 1'
#
loop_
_entity.id
_entity.type
_entity.pdbx_description
1 polymer ?
#
loop_
_entity_poly.entity_id
_entity_poly.type
_entity_poly.pdbx_seq_one_letter_code
_entity_poly.pdbx_strand_id
1 'polypeptide(L)'
;AAIFSPLCYTSPMEKNDIVYGVHAVTEALAANTGNKLYIQDDMRGKKVDKIKDLAAEKKVSISWTPKKTLQEMTDGAVHQGFVLRVAEFAYTDFEVLLKKAEQEDNPLLLILDGLTDPHNLGSILRTADATNVAGVIIPKHRAVGVTPVVAKTSTGAIEHIPIARVTN
;
A
#
# COMPACT_ATOMS: atom_id res chain seq x y z
N ALA A 1 -21.46 -21.66 -12.73
CA ALA A 1 -21.37 -20.21 -12.90
C ALA A 1 -21.85 -19.55 -11.60
N ALA A 2 -20.95 -19.20 -10.70
CA ALA A 2 -21.25 -18.44 -9.49
C ALA A 2 -20.83 -17.00 -9.71
N ILE A 3 -21.81 -16.12 -9.74
CA ILE A 3 -21.65 -14.68 -9.87
C ILE A 3 -21.21 -14.16 -8.49
N PHE A 4 -19.94 -13.84 -8.32
CA PHE A 4 -19.45 -13.12 -7.15
C PHE A 4 -19.81 -11.64 -7.32
N SER A 5 -20.82 -11.19 -6.59
CA SER A 5 -21.15 -9.78 -6.38
C SER A 5 -20.08 -9.18 -5.45
N PRO A 6 -19.42 -8.06 -5.81
CA PRO A 6 -18.53 -7.39 -4.87
C PRO A 6 -19.38 -6.66 -3.83
N LEU A 7 -19.50 -7.23 -2.63
CA LEU A 7 -19.96 -6.50 -1.46
C LEU A 7 -18.97 -5.34 -1.23
N CYS A 8 -19.45 -4.12 -1.42
CA CYS A 8 -18.80 -2.89 -0.99
C CYS A 8 -18.69 -2.90 0.55
N TYR A 9 -17.63 -3.52 1.06
CA TYR A 9 -17.26 -3.38 2.46
C TYR A 9 -16.43 -2.10 2.59
N THR A 10 -17.06 -1.03 3.02
CA THR A 10 -16.37 0.19 3.45
C THR A 10 -15.74 -0.06 4.82
N SER A 11 -14.57 -0.69 4.83
CA SER A 11 -13.72 -0.73 6.03
C SER A 11 -13.38 0.70 6.47
N PRO A 12 -13.32 1.01 7.77
CA PRO A 12 -12.78 2.28 8.23
C PRO A 12 -11.37 2.44 7.69
N MET A 13 -11.06 3.63 7.15
CA MET A 13 -9.78 3.96 6.51
C MET A 13 -8.63 3.66 7.47
N GLU A 14 -7.85 2.62 7.18
CA GLU A 14 -6.58 2.40 7.88
C GLU A 14 -5.54 3.39 7.33
N LYS A 15 -4.67 3.92 8.20
CA LYS A 15 -3.64 4.92 7.87
C LYS A 15 -2.67 4.50 6.75
N ASN A 16 -2.63 3.23 6.43
CA ASN A 16 -1.73 2.66 5.43
C ASN A 16 -2.28 2.72 3.99
N ASP A 17 -3.54 3.14 3.82
CA ASP A 17 -4.20 3.16 2.51
C ASP A 17 -4.04 4.48 1.77
N ILE A 18 -3.28 5.42 2.31
CA ILE A 18 -3.09 6.74 1.71
C ILE A 18 -1.62 7.11 1.55
N VAL A 19 -1.34 7.79 0.44
CA VAL A 19 -0.07 8.45 0.13
C VAL A 19 -0.36 9.92 -0.06
N TYR A 20 0.45 10.82 0.48
CA TYR A 20 0.22 12.25 0.41
C TYR A 20 1.48 13.05 0.07
N GLY A 21 1.27 14.27 -0.44
CA GLY A 21 2.33 15.13 -0.96
C GLY A 21 2.65 14.88 -2.44
N VAL A 22 3.15 15.90 -3.12
CA VAL A 22 3.34 15.94 -4.57
C VAL A 22 4.19 14.78 -5.09
N HIS A 23 5.36 14.54 -4.49
CA HIS A 23 6.30 13.53 -4.98
C HIS A 23 5.77 12.11 -4.76
N ALA A 24 5.33 11.79 -3.54
CA ALA A 24 4.83 10.47 -3.20
C ALA A 24 3.57 10.09 -4.01
N VAL A 25 2.64 11.04 -4.21
CA VAL A 25 1.46 10.87 -5.05
C VAL A 25 1.85 10.64 -6.51
N THR A 26 2.82 11.39 -7.05
CA THR A 26 3.28 11.21 -8.42
C THR A 26 3.92 9.84 -8.63
N GLU A 27 4.75 9.37 -7.68
CA GLU A 27 5.37 8.04 -7.74
C GLU A 27 4.33 6.92 -7.63
N ALA A 28 3.37 7.03 -6.72
CA ALA A 28 2.33 6.03 -6.55
C ALA A 28 1.38 5.95 -7.77
N LEU A 29 1.06 7.08 -8.41
CA LEU A 29 0.33 7.10 -9.67
C LEU A 29 1.14 6.46 -10.80
N ALA A 30 2.44 6.77 -10.90
CA ALA A 30 3.31 6.16 -11.90
C ALA A 30 3.41 4.64 -11.73
N ALA A 31 3.41 4.15 -10.48
CA ALA A 31 3.39 2.74 -10.13
C ALA A 31 2.02 2.06 -10.31
N ASN A 32 0.99 2.81 -10.75
CA ASN A 32 -0.39 2.31 -10.95
C ASN A 32 -1.04 1.72 -9.69
N THR A 33 -0.70 2.22 -8.51
CA THR A 33 -1.22 1.74 -7.22
C THR A 33 -2.39 2.56 -6.68
N GLY A 34 -2.74 3.67 -7.36
CA GLY A 34 -3.77 4.60 -6.91
C GLY A 34 -5.19 4.17 -7.26
N ASN A 35 -6.12 4.31 -6.32
CA ASN A 35 -7.55 4.09 -6.52
C ASN A 35 -8.33 5.39 -6.68
N LYS A 36 -8.02 6.38 -5.84
CA LYS A 36 -8.72 7.66 -5.83
C LYS A 36 -7.78 8.78 -5.39
N LEU A 37 -7.69 9.82 -6.22
CA LEU A 37 -6.91 11.02 -5.94
C LEU A 37 -7.81 12.11 -5.36
N TYR A 38 -7.42 12.65 -4.23
CA TYR A 38 -8.04 13.80 -3.59
C TYR A 38 -7.15 15.01 -3.80
N ILE A 39 -7.71 16.07 -4.39
CA ILE A 39 -7.03 17.35 -4.63
C ILE A 39 -7.74 18.43 -3.85
N GLN A 40 -6.99 19.30 -3.19
CA GLN A 40 -7.55 20.43 -2.47
C GLN A 40 -8.30 21.36 -3.44
N ASP A 41 -9.52 21.74 -3.09
CA ASP A 41 -10.51 22.39 -3.97
C ASP A 41 -10.11 23.79 -4.48
N ASP A 42 -9.27 24.51 -3.74
CA ASP A 42 -8.74 25.83 -4.10
C ASP A 42 -7.42 25.79 -4.88
N MET A 43 -6.83 24.61 -5.11
CA MET A 43 -5.56 24.48 -5.82
C MET A 43 -5.73 24.62 -7.35
N ARG A 44 -4.78 25.34 -7.96
CA ARG A 44 -4.68 25.57 -9.41
C ARG A 44 -3.21 25.60 -9.84
N GLY A 45 -2.98 25.46 -11.15
CA GLY A 45 -1.69 25.66 -11.79
C GLY A 45 -1.02 24.38 -12.26
N LYS A 46 0.11 24.55 -12.94
CA LYS A 46 0.83 23.48 -13.69
C LYS A 46 1.09 22.18 -12.93
N LYS A 47 1.27 22.25 -11.60
CA LYS A 47 1.46 21.03 -10.78
C LYS A 47 0.18 20.22 -10.67
N VAL A 48 -0.96 20.89 -10.51
CA VAL A 48 -2.27 20.26 -10.46
C VAL A 48 -2.59 19.61 -11.79
N ASP A 49 -2.37 20.34 -12.89
CA ASP A 49 -2.63 19.83 -14.24
C ASP A 49 -1.81 18.58 -14.53
N LYS A 50 -0.50 18.60 -14.23
CA LYS A 50 0.38 17.44 -14.41
C LYS A 50 -0.08 16.20 -13.64
N ILE A 51 -0.49 16.36 -12.37
CA ILE A 51 -0.97 15.24 -11.55
C ILE A 51 -2.32 14.73 -12.04
N LYS A 52 -3.21 15.63 -12.49
CA LYS A 52 -4.49 15.28 -13.11
C LYS A 52 -4.30 14.46 -14.38
N ASP A 53 -3.40 14.90 -15.27
CA ASP A 53 -3.11 14.19 -16.52
C ASP A 53 -2.59 12.78 -16.24
N LEU A 54 -1.68 12.65 -15.27
CA LEU A 54 -1.17 11.35 -14.85
C LEU A 54 -2.27 10.47 -14.24
N ALA A 55 -3.14 11.03 -13.40
CA ALA A 55 -4.27 10.29 -12.82
C ALA A 55 -5.26 9.84 -13.91
N ALA A 56 -5.51 10.67 -14.91
CA ALA A 56 -6.37 10.33 -16.06
C ALA A 56 -5.75 9.20 -16.90
N GLU A 57 -4.45 9.27 -17.19
CA GLU A 57 -3.71 8.20 -17.89
C GLU A 57 -3.85 6.86 -17.16
N LYS A 58 -3.76 6.88 -15.82
CA LYS A 58 -3.87 5.68 -14.96
C LYS A 58 -5.31 5.33 -14.58
N LYS A 59 -6.30 6.03 -15.12
CA LYS A 59 -7.74 5.83 -14.86
C LYS A 59 -8.11 5.95 -13.37
N VAL A 60 -7.36 6.76 -12.62
CA VAL A 60 -7.62 7.05 -11.21
C VAL A 60 -8.67 8.15 -11.10
N SER A 61 -9.71 7.91 -10.32
CA SER A 61 -10.78 8.89 -10.10
C SER A 61 -10.28 10.08 -9.29
N ILE A 62 -10.73 11.30 -9.63
CA ILE A 62 -10.33 12.54 -8.96
C ILE A 62 -11.50 13.10 -8.16
N SER A 63 -11.24 13.54 -6.93
CA SER A 63 -12.21 14.21 -6.05
C SER A 63 -11.61 15.52 -5.54
N TRP A 64 -12.31 16.63 -5.76
CA TRP A 64 -11.96 17.91 -5.17
C TRP A 64 -12.45 17.94 -3.73
N THR A 65 -11.59 18.31 -2.80
CA THR A 65 -11.83 18.08 -1.37
C THR A 65 -11.34 19.27 -0.54
N PRO A 66 -12.13 19.75 0.43
CA PRO A 66 -11.71 20.83 1.31
C PRO A 66 -10.43 20.49 2.07
N LYS A 67 -9.58 21.52 2.28
CA LYS A 67 -8.30 21.38 3.00
C LYS A 67 -8.45 20.71 4.36
N LYS A 68 -9.53 21.03 5.10
CA LYS A 68 -9.80 20.47 6.42
C LYS A 68 -9.94 18.94 6.36
N THR A 69 -10.69 18.44 5.39
CA THR A 69 -10.87 17.00 5.18
C THR A 69 -9.54 16.29 4.82
N LEU A 70 -8.71 16.92 3.98
CA LEU A 70 -7.38 16.38 3.67
C LEU A 70 -6.48 16.33 4.91
N GLN A 71 -6.56 17.33 5.79
CA GLN A 71 -5.83 17.33 7.06
C GLN A 71 -6.31 16.21 8.00
N GLU A 72 -7.61 15.97 8.06
CA GLU A 72 -8.19 14.88 8.84
C GLU A 72 -7.76 13.51 8.29
N MET A 73 -7.76 13.34 6.96
CA MET A 73 -7.30 12.10 6.31
C MET A 73 -5.82 11.81 6.58
N THR A 74 -4.99 12.85 6.74
CA THR A 74 -3.54 12.70 6.92
C THR A 74 -3.07 12.91 8.36
N ASP A 75 -4.00 12.98 9.34
CA ASP A 75 -3.71 13.30 10.75
C ASP A 75 -2.87 14.59 10.91
N GLY A 76 -3.16 15.62 10.12
CA GLY A 76 -2.44 16.88 10.16
C GLY A 76 -1.08 16.88 9.48
N ALA A 77 -0.67 15.81 8.81
CA ALA A 77 0.58 15.78 8.08
C ALA A 77 0.58 16.74 6.87
N VAL A 78 1.79 17.11 6.42
CA VAL A 78 1.97 18.05 5.31
C VAL A 78 1.66 17.38 3.98
N HIS A 79 0.40 17.44 3.54
CA HIS A 79 -0.10 16.79 2.33
C HIS A 79 0.07 17.61 1.03
N GLN A 80 0.46 18.89 1.13
CA GLN A 80 0.68 19.77 -0.03
C GLN A 80 -0.52 19.86 -1.00
N GLY A 81 -1.74 19.62 -0.51
CA GLY A 81 -2.97 19.63 -1.30
C GLY A 81 -3.27 18.36 -2.10
N PHE A 82 -2.47 17.30 -1.95
CA PHE A 82 -2.67 16.03 -2.66
C PHE A 82 -2.64 14.85 -1.70
N VAL A 83 -3.68 14.03 -1.78
CA VAL A 83 -3.79 12.75 -1.09
C VAL A 83 -4.28 11.71 -2.09
N LEU A 84 -3.59 10.58 -2.19
CA LEU A 84 -3.96 9.47 -3.06
C LEU A 84 -4.32 8.27 -2.17
N ARG A 85 -5.52 7.76 -2.35
CA ARG A 85 -5.87 6.45 -1.82
C ARG A 85 -5.25 5.40 -2.74
N VAL A 86 -4.45 4.53 -2.16
CA VAL A 86 -3.81 3.42 -2.88
C VAL A 86 -4.63 2.14 -2.70
N ALA A 87 -4.44 1.20 -3.62
CA ALA A 87 -4.99 -0.13 -3.45
C ALA A 87 -4.37 -0.76 -2.19
N GLU A 88 -5.21 -1.29 -1.32
CA GLU A 88 -4.75 -2.04 -0.18
C GLU A 88 -4.02 -3.29 -0.68
N PHE A 89 -2.82 -3.54 -0.13
CA PHE A 89 -2.11 -4.78 -0.41
C PHE A 89 -2.89 -5.96 0.17
N ALA A 90 -3.15 -6.97 -0.63
CA ALA A 90 -3.87 -8.18 -0.21
C ALA A 90 -2.95 -9.06 0.64
N TYR A 91 -2.99 -8.88 1.96
CA TYR A 91 -2.27 -9.76 2.87
C TYR A 91 -2.84 -11.16 2.86
N THR A 92 -1.96 -12.14 2.95
CA THR A 92 -2.34 -13.55 3.12
C THR A 92 -2.86 -13.76 4.54
N ASP A 93 -3.95 -14.50 4.69
CA ASP A 93 -4.40 -14.94 6.00
C ASP A 93 -3.32 -15.78 6.69
N PHE A 94 -3.09 -15.56 7.99
CA PHE A 94 -2.02 -16.18 8.74
C PHE A 94 -2.12 -17.73 8.76
N GLU A 95 -3.32 -18.24 8.97
CA GLU A 95 -3.56 -19.70 8.99
C GLU A 95 -3.35 -20.33 7.60
N VAL A 96 -3.71 -19.58 6.54
CA VAL A 96 -3.47 -20.01 5.16
C VAL A 96 -1.98 -20.06 4.85
N LEU A 97 -1.21 -19.04 5.33
CA LEU A 97 0.23 -18.99 5.18
C LEU A 97 0.90 -20.17 5.89
N LEU A 98 0.52 -20.47 7.13
CA LEU A 98 1.06 -21.58 7.89
C LEU A 98 0.78 -22.93 7.22
N LYS A 99 -0.47 -23.17 6.82
CA LYS A 99 -0.86 -24.41 6.11
C LYS A 99 -0.09 -24.61 4.81
N LYS A 100 0.24 -23.53 4.10
CA LYS A 100 1.05 -23.61 2.90
C LYS A 100 2.51 -23.95 3.24
N ALA A 101 3.06 -23.31 4.26
CA ALA A 101 4.42 -23.59 4.72
C ALA A 101 4.59 -25.05 5.21
N GLU A 102 3.61 -25.60 5.93
CA GLU A 102 3.63 -27.00 6.38
C GLU A 102 3.73 -28.04 5.24
N GLN A 103 3.43 -27.66 4.00
CA GLN A 103 3.53 -28.52 2.83
C GLN A 103 4.91 -28.51 2.17
N GLU A 104 5.81 -27.63 2.63
CA GLU A 104 7.16 -27.48 2.12
C GLU A 104 8.17 -28.30 2.95
N ASP A 105 9.18 -28.85 2.28
CA ASP A 105 10.31 -29.48 2.95
C ASP A 105 11.21 -28.40 3.59
N ASN A 106 11.25 -28.34 4.93
CA ASN A 106 12.04 -27.37 5.70
C ASN A 106 11.64 -25.89 5.42
N PRO A 107 10.39 -25.49 5.67
CA PRO A 107 9.94 -24.14 5.42
C PRO A 107 10.64 -23.11 6.32
N LEU A 108 11.08 -22.01 5.73
CA LEU A 108 11.60 -20.86 6.46
C LEU A 108 10.56 -19.78 6.51
N LEU A 109 10.09 -19.41 7.71
CA LEU A 109 9.21 -18.27 7.94
C LEU A 109 10.01 -17.11 8.54
N LEU A 110 9.82 -15.93 8.00
CA LEU A 110 10.47 -14.70 8.46
C LEU A 110 9.49 -13.84 9.26
N ILE A 111 9.81 -13.54 10.50
CA ILE A 111 9.02 -12.65 11.36
C ILE A 111 9.79 -11.34 11.53
N LEU A 112 9.16 -10.21 11.12
CA LEU A 112 9.78 -8.88 11.15
C LEU A 112 9.09 -8.02 12.20
N ASP A 113 9.58 -8.05 13.44
CA ASP A 113 9.04 -7.24 14.53
C ASP A 113 9.69 -5.85 14.59
N GLY A 114 8.88 -4.81 14.80
CA GLY A 114 9.34 -3.44 15.03
C GLY A 114 9.98 -2.74 13.82
N LEU A 115 9.89 -3.29 12.63
CA LEU A 115 10.40 -2.67 11.40
C LEU A 115 9.50 -1.52 10.95
N THR A 116 10.03 -0.30 10.88
CA THR A 116 9.25 0.92 10.56
C THR A 116 9.62 1.57 9.24
N ASP A 117 10.80 1.27 8.69
CA ASP A 117 11.26 1.85 7.43
C ASP A 117 10.80 1.01 6.21
N PRO A 118 10.04 1.62 5.26
CA PRO A 118 9.56 0.92 4.07
C PRO A 118 10.68 0.47 3.11
N HIS A 119 11.79 1.20 3.05
CA HIS A 119 12.93 0.79 2.20
C HIS A 119 13.59 -0.48 2.74
N ASN A 120 13.74 -0.58 4.06
CA ASN A 120 14.26 -1.78 4.69
C ASN A 120 13.33 -2.97 4.49
N LEU A 121 12.00 -2.80 4.66
CA LEU A 121 11.05 -3.86 4.38
C LEU A 121 11.16 -4.35 2.94
N GLY A 122 11.17 -3.44 1.96
CA GLY A 122 11.29 -3.81 0.55
C GLY A 122 12.60 -4.57 0.25
N SER A 123 13.72 -4.14 0.83
CA SER A 123 15.02 -4.80 0.68
C SER A 123 15.03 -6.21 1.29
N ILE A 124 14.43 -6.39 2.48
CA ILE A 124 14.29 -7.68 3.14
C ILE A 124 13.41 -8.62 2.31
N LEU A 125 12.26 -8.13 1.81
CA LEU A 125 11.37 -8.93 0.96
C LEU A 125 12.07 -9.41 -0.31
N ARG A 126 12.89 -8.56 -0.95
CA ARG A 126 13.69 -8.97 -2.11
C ARG A 126 14.69 -10.09 -1.78
N THR A 127 15.32 -10.03 -0.61
CA THR A 127 16.23 -11.08 -0.15
C THR A 127 15.47 -12.35 0.19
N ALA A 128 14.31 -12.24 0.84
CA ALA A 128 13.44 -13.35 1.20
C ALA A 128 12.95 -14.11 -0.05
N ASP A 129 12.60 -13.39 -1.11
CA ASP A 129 12.23 -13.98 -2.41
C ASP A 129 13.41 -14.75 -3.03
N ALA A 130 14.58 -14.15 -3.07
CA ALA A 130 15.79 -14.77 -3.61
C ALA A 130 16.24 -16.01 -2.82
N THR A 131 15.86 -16.13 -1.55
CA THR A 131 16.19 -17.28 -0.67
C THR A 131 15.01 -18.25 -0.48
N ASN A 132 13.96 -18.09 -1.26
CA ASN A 132 12.77 -18.95 -1.24
C ASN A 132 12.15 -19.10 0.17
N VAL A 133 11.96 -17.98 0.86
CA VAL A 133 11.27 -17.94 2.16
C VAL A 133 9.79 -18.30 1.95
N ALA A 134 9.27 -19.25 2.72
CA ALA A 134 7.89 -19.75 2.61
C ALA A 134 6.83 -18.68 2.94
N GLY A 135 7.20 -17.66 3.75
CA GLY A 135 6.32 -16.55 4.04
C GLY A 135 6.92 -15.53 5.01
N VAL A 136 6.36 -14.33 4.99
CA VAL A 136 6.77 -13.22 5.86
C VAL A 136 5.60 -12.81 6.75
N ILE A 137 5.87 -12.60 8.02
CA ILE A 137 4.89 -12.21 9.03
C ILE A 137 5.31 -10.85 9.59
N ILE A 138 4.39 -9.88 9.56
CA ILE A 138 4.60 -8.54 10.10
C ILE A 138 3.51 -8.18 11.11
N PRO A 139 3.81 -7.37 12.15
CA PRO A 139 2.80 -6.87 13.06
C PRO A 139 1.82 -5.92 12.37
N LYS A 140 0.56 -5.92 12.83
CA LYS A 140 -0.45 -4.96 12.41
C LYS A 140 -0.16 -3.55 12.94
N HIS A 141 0.44 -3.46 14.12
CA HIS A 141 0.73 -2.22 14.82
C HIS A 141 2.24 -2.03 15.02
N ARG A 142 2.70 -0.78 15.05
CA ARG A 142 4.11 -0.39 15.28
C ARG A 142 5.09 -0.95 14.24
N ALA A 143 4.61 -1.32 13.08
CA ALA A 143 5.43 -1.78 11.97
C ALA A 143 4.93 -1.16 10.65
N VAL A 144 5.82 -1.04 9.69
CA VAL A 144 5.47 -0.62 8.33
C VAL A 144 4.72 -1.74 7.62
N GLY A 145 3.63 -1.37 6.94
CA GLY A 145 2.93 -2.28 6.02
C GLY A 145 3.49 -2.23 4.60
N VAL A 146 2.95 -3.06 3.71
CA VAL A 146 3.28 -3.01 2.30
C VAL A 146 2.67 -1.75 1.67
N THR A 147 3.54 -0.78 1.42
CA THR A 147 3.23 0.51 0.79
C THR A 147 3.73 0.54 -0.65
N PRO A 148 3.38 1.54 -1.48
CA PRO A 148 3.97 1.73 -2.80
C PRO A 148 5.49 1.82 -2.80
N VAL A 149 6.09 2.37 -1.73
CA VAL A 149 7.56 2.41 -1.55
C VAL A 149 8.11 0.99 -1.37
N VAL A 150 7.45 0.16 -0.55
CA VAL A 150 7.83 -1.25 -0.38
C VAL A 150 7.69 -2.01 -1.69
N ALA A 151 6.59 -1.84 -2.41
CA ALA A 151 6.36 -2.46 -3.71
C ALA A 151 7.48 -2.13 -4.70
N LYS A 152 7.87 -0.85 -4.80
CA LYS A 152 8.97 -0.39 -5.66
C LYS A 152 10.32 -0.96 -5.22
N THR A 153 10.63 -0.94 -3.93
CA THR A 153 11.93 -1.34 -3.39
C THR A 153 12.12 -2.86 -3.41
N SER A 154 11.04 -3.62 -3.27
CA SER A 154 11.05 -5.09 -3.34
C SER A 154 11.25 -5.63 -4.76
N THR A 155 11.17 -4.77 -5.80
CA THR A 155 11.41 -5.14 -7.21
C THR A 155 10.59 -6.36 -7.68
N GLY A 156 9.34 -6.44 -7.24
CA GLY A 156 8.40 -7.51 -7.60
C GLY A 156 8.30 -8.66 -6.59
N ALA A 157 9.17 -8.75 -5.59
CA ALA A 157 9.14 -9.83 -4.59
C ALA A 157 7.79 -9.95 -3.85
N ILE A 158 7.05 -8.86 -3.68
CA ILE A 158 5.71 -8.88 -3.06
C ILE A 158 4.66 -9.67 -3.85
N GLU A 159 4.89 -9.95 -5.12
CA GLU A 159 3.99 -10.74 -5.96
C GLU A 159 4.19 -12.26 -5.75
N HIS A 160 5.32 -12.66 -5.17
CA HIS A 160 5.72 -14.06 -5.03
C HIS A 160 5.64 -14.56 -3.60
N ILE A 161 6.00 -13.72 -2.63
CA ILE A 161 6.06 -14.09 -1.21
C ILE A 161 4.71 -13.84 -0.54
N PRO A 162 4.09 -14.83 0.10
CA PRO A 162 2.93 -14.58 0.95
C PRO A 162 3.34 -13.76 2.18
N ILE A 163 2.63 -12.65 2.41
CA ILE A 163 2.87 -11.77 3.56
C ILE A 163 1.61 -11.77 4.42
N ALA A 164 1.75 -12.17 5.69
CA ALA A 164 0.67 -12.11 6.66
C ALA A 164 0.84 -10.94 7.63
N ARG A 165 -0.29 -10.37 8.07
CA ARG A 165 -0.32 -9.33 9.12
C ARG A 165 -1.01 -9.87 10.36
N VAL A 166 -0.34 -9.79 11.51
CA VAL A 166 -0.85 -10.32 12.78
C VAL A 166 -0.92 -9.25 13.87
N THR A 167 -1.85 -9.39 14.78
CA THR A 167 -2.01 -8.44 15.90
C THR A 167 -1.06 -8.78 17.03
N ASN A 168 -0.84 -10.06 17.26
CA ASN A 168 0.03 -10.59 18.33
C ASN A 168 0.49 -12.00 17.96
#